data_bac5f44db3307f4f5a3351618ac96ad2
#
_entry.id   bac5f44db3307f4f5a3351618ac96ad2
#
_cell.length_a   1.000
_cell.length_b   1.000
_cell.length_c   1.000
_cell.angle_alpha   90.00
_cell.angle_beta   90.00
_cell.angle_gamma   90.00
#
_symmetry.space_group_name_H-M   'P 1'
#
loop_
_entity.id
_entity.type
_entity.pdbx_description
1 polymer ?
#
loop_
_entity_poly.entity_id
_entity_poly.type
_entity_poly.pdbx_seq_one_letter_code
_entity_poly.pdbx_strand_id
1 'polypeptide(L)'
;IKDAEYVQEALLQHIMGYPDYPKEFKPSHKNVIWNNLIAEHSIGVFPLQGAVYLKKYISGSFKAQFPFRIVYRSYPKSNPETIASQQLLENLGKYLEECGISFKNSAVTLESVERTSVAFPIGEKATDQEYAINMKLIYSVKKG
;
A
#
# COMPACT_ATOMS: atom_id res chain seq x y z
N ILE A 1 6.89 6.51 16.58
CA ILE A 1 6.51 7.60 15.71
C ILE A 1 7.50 7.75 14.58
N LYS A 2 8.78 7.88 14.87
CA LYS A 2 9.80 7.90 13.81
C LYS A 2 9.82 6.61 13.01
N ASP A 3 9.59 5.48 13.66
CA ASP A 3 9.55 4.19 13.00
C ASP A 3 8.37 4.10 12.03
N ALA A 4 7.22 4.64 12.43
CA ALA A 4 6.04 4.69 11.56
C ALA A 4 6.28 5.57 10.33
N GLU A 5 6.99 6.70 10.48
CA GLU A 5 7.34 7.56 9.35
C GLU A 5 8.23 6.82 8.34
N TYR A 6 9.21 6.07 8.81
CA TYR A 6 10.08 5.29 7.93
C TYR A 6 9.30 4.22 7.17
N VAL A 7 8.36 3.56 7.84
CA VAL A 7 7.52 2.54 7.21
C VAL A 7 6.64 3.17 6.12
N GLN A 8 5.98 4.29 6.44
CA GLN A 8 5.10 4.98 5.50
C GLN A 8 5.87 5.47 4.28
N GLU A 9 7.01 6.10 4.50
CA GLU A 9 7.84 6.62 3.41
C GLU A 9 8.34 5.49 2.51
N ALA A 10 8.85 4.42 3.10
CA ALA A 10 9.36 3.28 2.34
C ALA A 10 8.27 2.61 1.52
N LEU A 11 7.08 2.46 2.11
CA LEU A 11 5.93 1.88 1.42
C LEU A 11 5.52 2.72 0.22
N LEU A 12 5.42 4.02 0.40
CA LEU A 12 5.01 4.94 -0.66
C LEU A 12 6.01 4.94 -1.81
N GLN A 13 7.31 4.95 -1.50
CA GLN A 13 8.36 4.88 -2.51
C GLN A 13 8.29 3.57 -3.30
N HIS A 14 8.01 2.48 -2.62
CA HIS A 14 7.90 1.18 -3.28
C HIS A 14 6.69 1.11 -4.22
N ILE A 15 5.57 1.68 -3.80
CA ILE A 15 4.37 1.77 -4.65
C ILE A 15 4.65 2.62 -5.88
N MET A 16 5.34 3.75 -5.73
CA MET A 16 5.72 4.59 -6.87
C MET A 16 6.68 3.88 -7.83
N GLY A 17 7.49 2.97 -7.31
CA GLY A 17 8.47 2.25 -8.11
C GLY A 17 7.95 1.03 -8.86
N TYR A 18 6.67 0.70 -8.75
CA TYR A 18 6.09 -0.44 -9.47
C TYR A 18 6.26 -0.25 -10.99
N PRO A 19 6.86 -1.22 -11.70
CA PRO A 19 7.24 -1.01 -13.11
C PRO A 19 6.11 -1.17 -14.12
N ASP A 20 5.01 -1.82 -13.75
CA ASP A 20 3.99 -2.26 -14.69
C ASP A 20 2.71 -1.43 -14.65
N TYR A 21 2.81 -0.15 -14.30
CA TYR A 21 1.66 0.75 -14.40
C TYR A 21 1.24 0.94 -15.86
N PRO A 22 -0.08 1.14 -16.11
CA PRO A 22 -0.53 1.48 -17.46
C PRO A 22 0.16 2.76 -17.97
N LYS A 23 0.29 2.87 -19.28
CA LYS A 23 0.97 4.02 -19.91
C LYS A 23 0.33 5.35 -19.54
N GLU A 24 -0.99 5.35 -19.33
CA GLU A 24 -1.73 6.55 -18.93
C GLU A 24 -1.46 6.98 -17.50
N PHE A 25 -1.02 6.05 -16.66
CA PHE A 25 -0.72 6.33 -15.26
C PHE A 25 0.78 6.45 -15.07
N LYS A 26 1.23 7.65 -14.80
CA LYS A 26 2.63 7.91 -14.48
C LYS A 26 2.72 8.21 -12.99
N PRO A 27 3.33 7.31 -12.19
CA PRO A 27 3.40 7.52 -10.75
C PRO A 27 4.24 8.75 -10.42
N SER A 28 3.72 9.58 -9.54
CA SER A 28 4.39 10.81 -9.11
C SER A 28 3.85 11.22 -7.75
N HIS A 29 4.47 12.20 -7.12
CA HIS A 29 4.00 12.75 -5.86
C HIS A 29 2.61 13.41 -5.96
N LYS A 30 2.12 13.63 -7.19
CA LYS A 30 0.80 14.23 -7.41
C LYS A 30 -0.32 13.22 -7.45
N ASN A 31 -0.04 11.99 -7.86
CA ASN A 31 -1.08 10.98 -8.06
C ASN A 31 -0.87 9.68 -7.28
N VAL A 32 0.23 9.55 -6.56
CA VAL A 32 0.41 8.51 -5.53
C VAL A 32 0.52 9.23 -4.20
N ILE A 33 -0.55 9.19 -3.41
CA ILE A 33 -0.74 10.12 -2.30
C ILE A 33 -1.00 9.35 -1.01
N TRP A 34 -0.43 9.84 0.08
CA TRP A 34 -0.67 9.28 1.40
C TRP A 34 -1.95 9.86 1.98
N ASN A 35 -2.84 8.98 2.41
CA ASN A 35 -4.07 9.32 3.15
C ASN A 35 -5.01 10.26 2.40
N ASN A 36 -4.96 10.24 1.07
CA ASN A 36 -5.81 11.07 0.22
C ASN A 36 -5.93 10.48 -1.18
N LEU A 37 -6.86 11.02 -1.96
CA LEU A 37 -7.12 10.58 -3.32
C LEU A 37 -7.62 11.80 -4.11
N ILE A 38 -7.05 12.04 -5.28
CA ILE A 38 -7.48 13.17 -6.12
C ILE A 38 -8.53 12.71 -7.13
N ALA A 39 -9.17 13.68 -7.81
CA ALA A 39 -10.27 13.40 -8.74
C ALA A 39 -9.85 12.68 -10.03
N GLU A 40 -8.57 12.73 -10.38
CA GLU A 40 -8.03 12.08 -11.58
C GLU A 40 -7.57 10.65 -11.26
N HIS A 41 -7.05 9.93 -12.27
CA HIS A 41 -6.41 8.64 -12.04
C HIS A 41 -5.35 8.78 -10.96
N SER A 42 -5.53 8.08 -9.85
CA SER A 42 -4.66 8.25 -8.69
C SER A 42 -4.67 7.01 -7.82
N ILE A 43 -3.61 6.89 -7.03
CA ILE A 43 -3.51 5.86 -6.00
C ILE A 43 -3.39 6.56 -4.66
N GLY A 44 -4.25 6.16 -3.72
CA GLY A 44 -4.17 6.61 -2.33
C GLY A 44 -3.77 5.45 -1.44
N VAL A 45 -2.95 5.71 -0.45
CA VAL A 45 -2.57 4.73 0.56
C VAL A 45 -3.14 5.20 1.89
N PHE A 46 -3.97 4.37 2.50
CA PHE A 46 -4.69 4.73 3.72
C PHE A 46 -4.35 3.74 4.84
N PRO A 47 -3.97 4.23 6.02
CA PRO A 47 -3.81 3.32 7.15
C PRO A 47 -5.16 2.76 7.58
N LEU A 48 -5.15 1.52 8.04
CA LEU A 48 -6.32 0.85 8.58
C LEU A 48 -6.17 0.69 10.08
N GLN A 49 -7.30 0.50 10.76
CA GLN A 49 -7.29 0.22 12.19
C GLN A 49 -6.80 -1.20 12.44
N GLY A 50 -6.06 -1.37 13.53
CA GLY A 50 -5.55 -2.68 13.92
C GLY A 50 -4.55 -2.54 15.06
N ALA A 51 -4.17 -3.65 15.62
CA ALA A 51 -3.15 -3.67 16.65
C ALA A 51 -1.80 -3.26 16.06
N VAL A 52 -1.13 -2.33 16.74
CA VAL A 52 0.18 -1.86 16.29
C VAL A 52 1.25 -2.88 16.65
N TYR A 53 1.25 -3.32 17.89
CA TYR A 53 2.28 -4.25 18.37
C TYR A 53 1.77 -5.68 18.34
N LEU A 54 2.54 -6.55 17.68
CA LEU A 54 2.29 -8.00 17.70
C LEU A 54 3.04 -8.67 18.84
N LYS A 55 4.22 -8.16 19.17
CA LYS A 55 5.02 -8.71 20.26
C LYS A 55 5.99 -7.64 20.76
N LYS A 56 6.12 -7.56 22.08
CA LYS A 56 7.09 -6.67 22.73
C LYS A 56 8.06 -7.54 23.54
N TYR A 57 9.34 -7.22 23.44
CA TYR A 57 10.40 -7.94 24.14
C TYR A 57 10.90 -7.12 25.32
N ILE A 58 11.42 -7.80 26.30
CA ILE A 58 11.97 -7.17 27.52
C ILE A 58 13.09 -6.17 27.17
N SER A 59 13.86 -6.47 26.13
CA SER A 59 14.94 -5.58 25.65
C SER A 59 14.45 -4.23 25.14
N GLY A 60 13.14 -4.08 24.91
CA GLY A 60 12.57 -2.88 24.29
C GLY A 60 12.36 -3.02 22.79
N SER A 61 12.91 -4.06 22.18
CA SER A 61 12.63 -4.40 20.79
C SER A 61 11.19 -4.87 20.64
N PHE A 62 10.63 -4.74 19.45
CA PHE A 62 9.24 -5.17 19.24
C PHE A 62 9.00 -5.59 17.80
N LYS A 63 7.93 -6.35 17.62
CA LYS A 63 7.41 -6.73 16.31
C LYS A 63 6.06 -6.02 16.17
N ALA A 64 5.87 -5.34 15.07
CA ALA A 64 4.70 -4.51 14.84
C ALA A 64 4.09 -4.78 13.48
N GLN A 65 2.86 -4.37 13.30
CA GLN A 65 2.20 -4.44 12.01
C GLN A 65 1.68 -3.06 11.61
N PHE A 66 1.62 -2.85 10.31
CA PHE A 66 1.01 -1.67 9.74
C PHE A 66 -0.02 -2.13 8.71
N PRO A 67 -1.31 -2.19 9.09
CA PRO A 67 -2.36 -2.52 8.15
C PRO A 67 -2.68 -1.29 7.30
N PHE A 68 -2.86 -1.49 6.00
CA PHE A 68 -3.13 -0.38 5.10
C PHE A 68 -4.01 -0.82 3.96
N ARG A 69 -4.59 0.16 3.28
CA ARG A 69 -5.43 -0.04 2.10
C ARG A 69 -4.85 0.78 0.96
N ILE A 70 -4.71 0.17 -0.20
CA ILE A 70 -4.35 0.86 -1.42
C ILE A 70 -5.64 1.04 -2.22
N VAL A 71 -5.95 2.29 -2.58
CA VAL A 71 -7.13 2.63 -3.36
C VAL A 71 -6.69 3.18 -4.71
N TYR A 72 -7.22 2.62 -5.78
CA TYR A 72 -6.96 3.07 -7.13
C TYR A 72 -8.24 3.64 -7.72
N ARG A 73 -8.21 4.90 -8.11
CA ARG A 73 -9.33 5.56 -8.80
C ARG A 73 -9.09 5.52 -10.29
N SER A 74 -10.03 4.95 -11.03
CA SER A 74 -9.96 4.83 -12.47
C SER A 74 -11.31 5.19 -13.09
N TYR A 75 -11.34 5.29 -14.41
CA TYR A 75 -12.55 5.64 -15.17
C TYR A 75 -12.82 4.55 -16.21
N PRO A 76 -13.21 3.34 -15.77
CA PRO A 76 -13.43 2.25 -16.70
C PRO A 76 -14.67 2.50 -17.56
N LYS A 77 -14.55 2.24 -18.85
CA LYS A 77 -15.64 2.41 -19.82
C LYS A 77 -16.22 1.07 -20.27
N SER A 78 -15.61 -0.04 -19.86
CA SER A 78 -16.01 -1.37 -20.29
C SER A 78 -15.62 -2.40 -19.23
N ASN A 79 -16.20 -3.60 -19.34
CA ASN A 79 -15.86 -4.69 -18.43
C ASN A 79 -14.37 -5.06 -18.47
N PRO A 80 -13.72 -5.14 -19.66
CA PRO A 80 -12.28 -5.39 -19.67
C PRO A 80 -11.45 -4.33 -18.93
N GLU A 81 -11.83 -3.06 -19.01
CA GLU A 81 -11.14 -1.98 -18.27
C GLU A 81 -11.35 -2.11 -16.76
N THR A 82 -12.56 -2.51 -16.35
CA THR A 82 -12.87 -2.76 -14.94
C THR A 82 -12.00 -3.89 -14.39
N ILE A 83 -11.92 -5.00 -15.13
CA ILE A 83 -11.08 -6.14 -14.76
C ILE A 83 -9.61 -5.73 -14.70
N ALA A 84 -9.15 -4.93 -15.66
CA ALA A 84 -7.78 -4.45 -15.68
C ALA A 84 -7.45 -3.58 -14.48
N SER A 85 -8.38 -2.75 -14.01
CA SER A 85 -8.19 -1.92 -12.83
C SER A 85 -8.04 -2.75 -11.56
N GLN A 86 -8.88 -3.76 -11.40
CA GLN A 86 -8.77 -4.69 -10.27
C GLN A 86 -7.47 -5.50 -10.34
N GLN A 87 -7.11 -5.95 -11.55
CA GLN A 87 -5.90 -6.73 -11.75
C GLN A 87 -4.64 -5.91 -11.47
N LEU A 88 -4.67 -4.61 -11.75
CA LEU A 88 -3.56 -3.72 -11.40
C LEU A 88 -3.29 -3.76 -9.90
N LEU A 89 -4.34 -3.68 -9.07
CA LEU A 89 -4.18 -3.73 -7.62
C LEU A 89 -3.68 -5.09 -7.15
N GLU A 90 -4.19 -6.18 -7.75
CA GLU A 90 -3.71 -7.52 -7.41
C GLU A 90 -2.22 -7.67 -7.74
N ASN A 91 -1.81 -7.22 -8.90
CA ASN A 91 -0.41 -7.29 -9.33
C ASN A 91 0.49 -6.39 -8.48
N LEU A 92 0.02 -5.20 -8.13
CA LEU A 92 0.75 -4.30 -7.24
C LEU A 92 0.93 -4.92 -5.86
N GLY A 93 -0.14 -5.53 -5.32
CA GLY A 93 -0.07 -6.22 -4.05
C GLY A 93 0.93 -7.37 -4.07
N LYS A 94 0.92 -8.16 -5.14
CA LYS A 94 1.87 -9.25 -5.32
C LYS A 94 3.32 -8.73 -5.42
N TYR A 95 3.52 -7.64 -6.13
CA TYR A 95 4.82 -6.98 -6.22
C TYR A 95 5.34 -6.58 -4.84
N LEU A 96 4.48 -5.97 -4.01
CA LEU A 96 4.85 -5.58 -2.66
C LEU A 96 5.16 -6.79 -1.77
N GLU A 97 4.47 -7.92 -1.98
CA GLU A 97 4.75 -9.15 -1.24
C GLU A 97 6.10 -9.76 -1.60
N GLU A 98 6.46 -9.72 -2.88
CA GLU A 98 7.65 -10.40 -3.41
C GLU A 98 8.92 -9.55 -3.36
N CYS A 99 8.80 -8.24 -3.55
CA CYS A 99 9.94 -7.34 -3.58
C CYS A 99 10.16 -6.74 -2.20
N GLY A 100 11.29 -7.03 -1.59
CA GLY A 100 11.60 -6.52 -0.25
C GLY A 100 11.58 -4.99 -0.21
N ILE A 101 10.96 -4.44 0.83
CA ILE A 101 10.94 -3.00 1.07
C ILE A 101 12.16 -2.65 1.93
N SER A 102 12.91 -1.66 1.51
CA SER A 102 14.09 -1.20 2.25
C SER A 102 13.73 0.02 3.10
N PHE A 103 14.13 -0.02 4.35
CA PHE A 103 13.92 1.09 5.26
C PHE A 103 15.22 1.87 5.43
N LYS A 104 15.10 3.18 5.59
CA LYS A 104 16.24 4.06 5.83
C LYS A 104 16.85 3.82 7.21
N ASN A 105 16.04 3.40 8.17
CA ASN A 105 16.51 3.11 9.51
C ASN A 105 16.94 1.65 9.60
N SER A 106 18.21 1.41 9.90
CA SER A 106 18.78 0.07 9.98
C SER A 106 18.21 -0.77 11.13
N ALA A 107 17.61 -0.13 12.13
CA ALA A 107 16.98 -0.84 13.24
C ALA A 107 15.63 -1.45 12.86
N VAL A 108 15.08 -1.05 11.74
CA VAL A 108 13.77 -1.53 11.25
C VAL A 108 14.01 -2.60 10.19
N THR A 109 13.45 -3.78 10.40
CA THR A 109 13.57 -4.90 9.49
C THR A 109 12.20 -5.35 9.02
N LEU A 110 12.05 -5.49 7.70
CA LEU A 110 10.82 -6.04 7.13
C LEU A 110 10.74 -7.53 7.43
N GLU A 111 9.59 -7.97 7.95
CA GLU A 111 9.32 -9.39 8.16
C GLU A 111 8.47 -9.95 7.03
N SER A 112 7.36 -9.28 6.70
CA SER A 112 6.50 -9.71 5.60
C SER A 112 5.56 -8.60 5.17
N VAL A 113 5.07 -8.73 3.93
CA VAL A 113 3.95 -7.94 3.42
C VAL A 113 2.95 -8.93 2.87
N GLU A 114 1.70 -8.82 3.29
CA GLU A 114 0.67 -9.79 2.94
C GLU A 114 -0.61 -9.08 2.51
N ARG A 115 -1.25 -9.61 1.46
CA ARG A 115 -2.60 -9.18 1.11
C ARG A 115 -3.59 -9.81 2.10
N THR A 116 -4.50 -9.01 2.63
CA THR A 116 -5.54 -9.48 3.54
C THR A 116 -6.92 -9.53 2.87
N SER A 117 -7.00 -9.06 1.63
CA SER A 117 -8.21 -9.17 0.81
C SER A 117 -7.82 -9.26 -0.66
N VAL A 118 -8.75 -9.69 -1.51
CA VAL A 118 -8.64 -9.48 -2.96
C VAL A 118 -9.01 -8.03 -3.27
N ALA A 119 -8.67 -7.57 -4.48
CA ALA A 119 -9.10 -6.25 -4.91
C ALA A 119 -10.62 -6.21 -5.03
N PHE A 120 -11.23 -5.15 -4.53
CA PHE A 120 -12.69 -5.01 -4.50
C PHE A 120 -13.10 -3.58 -4.81
N PRO A 121 -14.29 -3.38 -5.40
CA PRO A 121 -14.78 -2.03 -5.65
C PRO A 121 -15.29 -1.39 -4.36
N ILE A 122 -15.07 -0.08 -4.23
CA ILE A 122 -15.60 0.73 -3.13
C ILE A 122 -16.34 1.92 -3.73
N GLY A 123 -17.57 2.15 -3.23
CA GLY A 123 -18.43 3.21 -3.74
C GLY A 123 -19.01 2.87 -5.12
N GLU A 124 -20.10 3.54 -5.45
CA GLU A 124 -20.75 3.43 -6.74
C GLU A 124 -20.87 4.81 -7.35
N LYS A 125 -20.09 5.05 -8.42
CA LYS A 125 -20.17 6.30 -9.15
C LYS A 125 -20.34 6.00 -10.63
N ALA A 126 -21.10 6.84 -11.31
CA ALA A 126 -21.41 6.62 -12.71
C ALA A 126 -20.20 6.83 -13.63
N THR A 127 -19.28 7.70 -13.26
CA THR A 127 -18.17 8.12 -14.12
C THR A 127 -16.81 7.65 -13.66
N ASP A 128 -16.61 7.49 -12.36
CA ASP A 128 -15.35 6.99 -11.82
C ASP A 128 -15.62 5.83 -10.87
N GLN A 129 -14.65 4.96 -10.74
CA GLN A 129 -14.75 3.80 -9.87
C GLN A 129 -13.49 3.71 -9.03
N GLU A 130 -13.68 3.45 -7.75
CA GLU A 130 -12.58 3.23 -6.84
C GLU A 130 -12.50 1.74 -6.53
N TYR A 131 -11.30 1.20 -6.62
CA TYR A 131 -10.99 -0.17 -6.24
C TYR A 131 -9.99 -0.15 -5.10
N ALA A 132 -10.08 -1.11 -4.20
CA ALA A 132 -9.21 -1.16 -3.04
C ALA A 132 -8.69 -2.56 -2.83
N ILE A 133 -7.50 -2.66 -2.23
CA ILE A 133 -6.97 -3.90 -1.73
C ILE A 133 -6.42 -3.64 -0.33
N ASN A 134 -6.73 -4.52 0.61
CA ASN A 134 -6.25 -4.42 1.98
C ASN A 134 -4.99 -5.27 2.14
N MET A 135 -4.01 -4.71 2.82
CA MET A 135 -2.73 -5.36 3.06
C MET A 135 -2.26 -5.08 4.48
N LYS A 136 -1.27 -5.83 4.91
CA LYS A 136 -0.56 -5.54 6.16
C LYS A 136 0.93 -5.72 5.94
N LEU A 137 1.71 -4.86 6.56
CA LEU A 137 3.15 -4.93 6.57
C LEU A 137 3.58 -5.25 8.00
N ILE A 138 4.42 -6.26 8.15
CA ILE A 138 4.93 -6.68 9.46
C ILE A 138 6.42 -6.38 9.50
N TYR A 139 6.84 -5.70 10.54
CA TYR A 139 8.22 -5.29 10.71
C TYR A 139 8.67 -5.46 12.14
N SER A 140 9.97 -5.54 12.32
CA SER A 140 10.59 -5.62 13.64
C SER A 140 11.47 -4.39 13.85
N VAL A 141 11.48 -3.88 15.07
CA VAL A 141 12.34 -2.76 15.46
C VAL A 141 13.26 -3.27 16.56
N LYS A 142 14.55 -3.17 16.30
CA LYS A 142 15.58 -3.56 17.25
C LYS A 142 16.03 -2.34 18.03
N LYS A 143 15.90 -2.43 19.35
CA LYS A 143 16.38 -1.41 20.25
C LYS A 143 17.74 -1.84 20.81
N GLY A 144 18.74 -1.00 20.63
CA GLY A 144 20.04 -1.41 21.14
C GLY A 144 21.08 -0.37 21.08
#